data_b85863069d2b71b528f1ad069a951239
#
_entry.id   b85863069d2b71b528f1ad069a951239
#
_cell.length_a   1.000
_cell.length_b   1.000
_cell.length_c   1.000
_cell.angle_alpha   90.00
_cell.angle_beta   90.00
_cell.angle_gamma   90.00
#
_symmetry.space_group_name_H-M   'P 1'
#
loop_
_entity.id
_entity.type
_entity.pdbx_description
1 polymer ?
#
loop_
_entity_poly.entity_id
_entity_poly.type
_entity_poly.pdbx_seq_one_letter_code
_entity_poly.pdbx_strand_id
1 'polypeptide(L)'
;IFLFIIGALCLCGCADDFATKINLDGNSSEGEFNSEAALYGTVQDNYGKPIAGVLVSDGMQTTETDAKGNWQLFSDLKLRRFVFVTIPAGYEVPSKNGIPQFWQRIPENEKQFKADFTLMKRAGSGDRYTILMTADPQIRAKTAGTDKYMFHSIDIYEDMCKDMKELAATITDRPVYSICLGDMVHNNMSLWEDYCEGLKDFSFPVFHVIGNHDHIQNAASDDLAVAEYEKYLGPTNYAVDLG
;
A
#
# COMPACT_ATOMS: atom_id res chain seq x y z
N ILE A 1 -21.73 6.19 9.69
CA ILE A 1 -20.84 7.12 10.42
C ILE A 1 -19.56 7.14 9.61
N PHE A 2 -19.37 8.23 8.87
CA PHE A 2 -18.12 8.45 8.12
C PHE A 2 -17.04 8.91 9.11
N LEU A 3 -15.99 8.14 9.26
CA LEU A 3 -14.79 8.58 9.97
C LEU A 3 -13.81 9.11 8.92
N PHE A 4 -13.73 10.42 8.78
CA PHE A 4 -12.67 11.08 8.04
C PHE A 4 -11.40 11.05 8.90
N ILE A 5 -10.39 10.30 8.48
CA ILE A 5 -9.03 10.47 9.00
C ILE A 5 -8.43 11.64 8.24
N ILE A 6 -8.48 12.82 8.84
CA ILE A 6 -7.78 14.01 8.34
C ILE A 6 -6.33 13.86 8.77
N GLY A 7 -5.50 13.37 7.87
CA GLY A 7 -4.07 13.64 7.97
C GLY A 7 -3.86 15.15 7.93
N ALA A 8 -3.13 15.70 8.89
CA ALA A 8 -2.86 17.12 8.98
C ALA A 8 -2.12 17.60 7.73
N LEU A 9 -2.87 18.14 6.76
CA LEU A 9 -2.30 18.92 5.67
C LEU A 9 -1.92 20.28 6.24
N CYS A 10 -0.62 20.53 6.39
CA CYS A 10 -0.13 21.90 6.52
C CYS A 10 -0.38 22.62 5.20
N LEU A 11 -1.51 23.33 5.08
CA LEU A 11 -1.78 24.24 3.98
C LEU A 11 -0.92 25.49 4.15
N CYS A 12 0.27 25.50 3.59
CA CYS A 12 0.96 26.73 3.23
C CYS A 12 0.76 26.98 1.74
N GLY A 13 -0.03 27.99 1.44
CA GLY A 13 -0.47 28.56 0.19
C GLY A 13 0.27 28.19 -1.09
N CYS A 14 -0.45 27.48 -1.96
CA CYS A 14 -0.45 27.57 -3.42
C CYS A 14 -1.61 26.70 -3.92
N ALA A 15 -2.83 27.17 -3.72
CA ALA A 15 -4.04 26.41 -4.09
C ALA A 15 -4.37 26.46 -5.60
N ASP A 16 -3.68 27.27 -6.38
CA ASP A 16 -4.08 27.54 -7.77
C ASP A 16 -3.33 26.71 -8.84
N ASP A 17 -2.26 25.99 -8.47
CA ASP A 17 -1.46 25.21 -9.44
C ASP A 17 -1.73 23.70 -9.43
N PHE A 18 -2.43 23.20 -8.40
CA PHE A 18 -2.69 21.76 -8.29
C PHE A 18 -3.94 21.31 -9.07
N ALA A 19 -4.94 22.17 -9.19
CA ALA A 19 -6.19 21.83 -9.87
C ALA A 19 -6.09 21.84 -11.41
N THR A 20 -5.06 22.46 -11.98
CA THR A 20 -4.90 22.60 -13.45
C THR A 20 -4.11 21.47 -14.10
N LYS A 21 -3.56 20.54 -13.34
CA LYS A 21 -2.79 19.39 -13.89
C LYS A 21 -3.48 18.02 -13.74
N ILE A 22 -4.63 17.95 -13.09
CA ILE A 22 -5.47 16.76 -13.17
C ILE A 22 -6.30 16.92 -14.44
N ASN A 23 -5.84 16.29 -15.52
CA ASN A 23 -6.62 16.21 -16.75
C ASN A 23 -7.77 15.23 -16.50
N LEU A 24 -8.88 15.75 -15.93
CA LEU A 24 -10.12 15.01 -15.70
C LEU A 24 -10.94 14.82 -16.99
N ASP A 25 -10.43 15.33 -18.10
CA ASP A 25 -11.00 15.06 -19.41
C ASP A 25 -10.64 13.63 -19.82
N GLY A 26 -11.41 12.70 -19.26
CA GLY A 26 -11.41 11.28 -19.59
C GLY A 26 -11.76 11.03 -21.06
N ASN A 27 -10.93 11.47 -21.97
CA ASN A 27 -10.96 11.01 -23.33
C ASN A 27 -10.00 9.82 -23.47
N SER A 28 -10.34 8.70 -22.81
CA SER A 28 -9.78 7.42 -23.14
C SER A 28 -10.29 7.06 -24.52
N SER A 29 -9.50 7.39 -25.54
CA SER A 29 -9.69 6.77 -26.86
C SER A 29 -9.59 5.26 -26.68
N GLU A 30 -10.69 4.54 -26.93
CA GLU A 30 -10.77 3.09 -26.78
C GLU A 30 -9.56 2.43 -27.44
N GLY A 31 -8.62 1.93 -26.62
CA GLY A 31 -7.88 0.73 -26.97
C GLY A 31 -6.60 0.84 -27.76
N GLU A 32 -6.06 1.99 -28.13
CA GLU A 32 -4.74 2.05 -28.77
C GLU A 32 -3.63 2.36 -27.76
N PHE A 33 -2.68 1.44 -27.64
CA PHE A 33 -1.47 1.64 -26.85
C PHE A 33 -0.63 2.78 -27.45
N ASN A 34 -0.38 3.82 -26.67
CA ASN A 34 0.53 4.88 -27.06
C ASN A 34 1.95 4.47 -26.66
N SER A 35 2.83 4.34 -27.63
CA SER A 35 4.23 3.96 -27.43
C SER A 35 5.05 4.98 -26.60
N GLU A 36 4.53 6.18 -26.38
CA GLU A 36 5.14 7.20 -25.50
C GLU A 36 4.78 6.98 -24.03
N ALA A 37 3.80 6.14 -23.71
CA ALA A 37 3.47 5.82 -22.33
C ALA A 37 4.60 5.00 -21.69
N ALA A 38 5.10 5.51 -20.56
CA ALA A 38 6.20 4.87 -19.85
C ALA A 38 5.71 3.72 -18.94
N LEU A 39 4.48 3.83 -18.42
CA LEU A 39 3.82 2.77 -17.64
C LEU A 39 2.55 2.34 -18.35
N TYR A 40 2.31 1.04 -18.43
CA TYR A 40 1.12 0.48 -19.05
C TYR A 40 0.88 -0.95 -18.59
N GLY A 41 -0.32 -1.46 -18.84
CA GLY A 41 -0.66 -2.84 -18.51
C GLY A 41 -2.14 -3.12 -18.58
N THR A 42 -2.55 -4.18 -17.92
CA THR A 42 -3.95 -4.62 -17.86
C THR A 42 -4.37 -4.92 -16.42
N VAL A 43 -5.68 -4.77 -16.17
CA VAL A 43 -6.31 -5.26 -14.94
C VAL A 43 -7.42 -6.24 -15.33
N GLN A 44 -7.36 -7.44 -14.77
CA GLN A 44 -8.32 -8.50 -15.02
C GLN A 44 -8.69 -9.25 -13.74
N ASP A 45 -9.79 -9.98 -13.78
CA ASP A 45 -10.14 -10.90 -12.69
C ASP A 45 -9.36 -12.23 -12.81
N ASN A 46 -9.52 -13.09 -11.82
CA ASN A 46 -8.88 -14.40 -11.76
C ASN A 46 -9.38 -15.40 -12.82
N TYR A 47 -10.37 -15.02 -13.64
CA TYR A 47 -10.86 -15.78 -14.81
C TYR A 47 -10.34 -15.18 -16.12
N GLY A 48 -9.50 -14.15 -16.07
CA GLY A 48 -9.00 -13.44 -17.24
C GLY A 48 -9.99 -12.44 -17.84
N LYS A 49 -11.09 -12.13 -17.13
CA LYS A 49 -12.06 -11.13 -17.59
C LYS A 49 -11.54 -9.71 -17.27
N PRO A 50 -11.49 -8.82 -18.27
CA PRO A 50 -11.09 -7.43 -18.04
C PRO A 50 -11.95 -6.73 -16.99
N ILE A 51 -11.33 -5.85 -16.21
CA ILE A 51 -12.01 -5.00 -15.24
C ILE A 51 -11.81 -3.54 -15.67
N ALA A 52 -12.91 -2.88 -16.03
CA ALA A 52 -12.93 -1.47 -16.38
C ALA A 52 -13.10 -0.57 -15.15
N GLY A 53 -12.61 0.69 -15.23
CA GLY A 53 -12.79 1.69 -14.19
C GLY A 53 -11.93 1.46 -12.95
N VAL A 54 -10.88 0.63 -13.04
CA VAL A 54 -9.91 0.46 -11.95
C VAL A 54 -8.93 1.62 -11.98
N LEU A 55 -8.81 2.33 -10.88
CA LEU A 55 -7.84 3.42 -10.73
C LEU A 55 -6.43 2.85 -10.58
N VAL A 56 -5.53 3.27 -11.48
CA VAL A 56 -4.10 2.94 -11.46
C VAL A 56 -3.30 4.22 -11.22
N SER A 57 -2.28 4.16 -10.38
CA SER A 57 -1.46 5.31 -10.01
C SER A 57 0.03 4.96 -9.94
N ASP A 58 0.86 5.95 -10.21
CA ASP A 58 2.32 5.93 -9.96
C ASP A 58 2.73 6.73 -8.70
N GLY A 59 1.73 7.14 -7.90
CA GLY A 59 1.91 7.99 -6.73
C GLY A 59 1.77 9.49 -7.01
N MET A 60 1.76 9.91 -8.28
CA MET A 60 1.61 11.32 -8.69
C MET A 60 0.54 11.52 -9.76
N GLN A 61 0.41 10.57 -10.66
CA GLN A 61 -0.59 10.57 -11.70
C GLN A 61 -1.52 9.39 -11.54
N THR A 62 -2.71 9.51 -12.09
CA THR A 62 -3.72 8.46 -12.08
C THR A 62 -4.31 8.28 -13.46
N THR A 63 -4.78 7.07 -13.74
CA THR A 63 -5.59 6.73 -14.90
C THR A 63 -6.60 5.67 -14.51
N GLU A 64 -7.60 5.46 -15.32
CA GLU A 64 -8.56 4.37 -15.14
C GLU A 64 -8.41 3.33 -16.28
N THR A 65 -8.70 2.09 -15.96
CA THR A 65 -8.75 1.03 -16.98
C THR A 65 -9.93 1.21 -17.91
N ASP A 66 -9.69 0.99 -19.22
CA ASP A 66 -10.72 1.01 -20.26
C ASP A 66 -11.64 -0.25 -20.19
N ALA A 67 -12.60 -0.36 -21.13
CA ALA A 67 -13.52 -1.50 -21.20
C ALA A 67 -12.81 -2.86 -21.45
N LYS A 68 -11.56 -2.85 -21.91
CA LYS A 68 -10.73 -4.03 -22.12
C LYS A 68 -9.75 -4.27 -20.95
N GLY A 69 -9.85 -3.46 -19.89
CA GLY A 69 -8.97 -3.52 -18.73
C GLY A 69 -7.58 -2.91 -18.97
N ASN A 70 -7.33 -2.24 -20.11
CA ASN A 70 -6.04 -1.63 -20.39
C ASN A 70 -5.91 -0.28 -19.68
N TRP A 71 -4.68 0.06 -19.33
CA TRP A 71 -4.32 1.35 -18.75
C TRP A 71 -2.94 1.80 -19.22
N GLN A 72 -2.68 3.09 -19.17
CA GLN A 72 -1.39 3.67 -19.49
C GLN A 72 -1.18 5.02 -18.77
N LEU A 73 0.08 5.32 -18.41
CA LEU A 73 0.52 6.55 -17.77
C LEU A 73 1.77 7.10 -18.45
N PHE A 74 1.85 8.41 -18.58
CA PHE A 74 2.99 9.15 -19.15
C PHE A 74 3.88 9.66 -18.01
N SER A 75 4.62 8.75 -17.41
CA SER A 75 5.39 9.00 -16.21
C SER A 75 6.89 9.17 -16.50
N ASP A 76 7.57 10.00 -15.72
CA ASP A 76 9.03 9.97 -15.68
C ASP A 76 9.49 8.87 -14.71
N LEU A 77 9.90 7.72 -15.24
CA LEU A 77 10.28 6.56 -14.43
C LEU A 77 11.48 6.79 -13.51
N LYS A 78 12.29 7.82 -13.77
CA LYS A 78 13.39 8.19 -12.87
C LYS A 78 12.90 8.75 -11.53
N LEU A 79 11.65 9.23 -11.51
CA LEU A 79 11.01 9.82 -10.35
C LEU A 79 9.94 8.90 -9.72
N ARG A 80 9.76 7.68 -10.25
CA ARG A 80 8.73 6.75 -9.81
C ARG A 80 9.32 5.43 -9.40
N ARG A 81 8.88 4.94 -8.27
CA ARG A 81 9.37 3.66 -7.71
C ARG A 81 8.33 2.56 -7.77
N PHE A 82 7.06 2.93 -7.83
CA PHE A 82 5.93 1.99 -7.82
C PHE A 82 4.86 2.38 -8.81
N VAL A 83 4.13 1.39 -9.25
CA VAL A 83 2.80 1.51 -9.84
C VAL A 83 1.85 0.63 -9.07
N PHE A 84 0.65 1.11 -8.80
CA PHE A 84 -0.32 0.41 -7.97
C PHE A 84 -1.75 0.66 -8.42
N VAL A 85 -2.64 -0.25 -8.01
CA VAL A 85 -4.08 -0.15 -8.24
C VAL A 85 -4.81 0.15 -6.93
N THR A 86 -5.81 1.02 -6.98
CA THR A 86 -6.80 1.09 -5.91
C THR A 86 -7.74 -0.09 -6.10
N ILE A 87 -7.70 -1.05 -5.16
CA ILE A 87 -8.54 -2.25 -5.24
C ILE A 87 -10.00 -1.81 -5.17
N PRO A 88 -10.85 -2.09 -6.19
CA PRO A 88 -12.24 -1.67 -6.17
C PRO A 88 -13.06 -2.44 -5.14
N ALA A 89 -14.13 -1.84 -4.67
CA ALA A 89 -15.13 -2.51 -3.84
C ALA A 89 -15.60 -3.83 -4.50
N GLY A 90 -15.76 -4.87 -3.70
CA GLY A 90 -16.15 -6.20 -4.20
C GLY A 90 -15.01 -7.09 -4.71
N TYR A 91 -13.76 -6.62 -4.64
CA TYR A 91 -12.57 -7.44 -4.85
C TYR A 91 -11.80 -7.66 -3.55
N GLU A 92 -11.09 -8.78 -3.48
CA GLU A 92 -10.20 -9.09 -2.38
C GLU A 92 -8.92 -8.26 -2.49
N VAL A 93 -8.38 -7.81 -1.37
CA VAL A 93 -7.04 -7.24 -1.31
C VAL A 93 -6.05 -8.41 -1.33
N PRO A 94 -5.29 -8.63 -2.41
CA PRO A 94 -4.30 -9.68 -2.42
C PRO A 94 -3.25 -9.40 -1.35
N SER A 95 -2.86 -10.43 -0.62
CA SER A 95 -1.82 -10.30 0.41
C SER A 95 -0.89 -11.50 0.43
N LYS A 96 0.34 -11.25 0.84
CA LYS A 96 1.35 -12.28 1.08
C LYS A 96 1.99 -12.03 2.44
N ASN A 97 1.88 -12.99 3.33
CA ASN A 97 2.38 -12.86 4.71
C ASN A 97 1.85 -11.58 5.39
N GLY A 98 0.54 -11.32 5.28
CA GLY A 98 -0.10 -10.12 5.81
C GLY A 98 0.17 -8.82 5.03
N ILE A 99 1.15 -8.77 4.12
CA ILE A 99 1.49 -7.56 3.37
C ILE A 99 0.65 -7.47 2.10
N PRO A 100 -0.13 -6.37 1.90
CA PRO A 100 -0.95 -6.17 0.72
C PRO A 100 -0.13 -6.14 -0.57
N GLN A 101 -0.64 -6.78 -1.64
CA GLN A 101 0.03 -6.94 -2.93
C GLN A 101 -0.75 -6.22 -4.05
N PHE A 102 -1.03 -4.94 -3.87
CA PHE A 102 -1.75 -4.10 -4.85
C PHE A 102 -0.81 -3.26 -5.71
N TRP A 103 0.49 -3.42 -5.58
CA TRP A 103 1.55 -2.63 -6.21
C TRP A 103 2.60 -3.50 -6.87
N GLN A 104 3.33 -2.90 -7.80
CA GLN A 104 4.54 -3.46 -8.40
C GLN A 104 5.65 -2.42 -8.34
N ARG A 105 6.87 -2.86 -8.00
CA ARG A 105 8.03 -1.99 -8.00
C ARG A 105 8.53 -1.82 -9.44
N ILE A 106 8.74 -0.58 -9.84
CA ILE A 106 9.31 -0.25 -11.15
C ILE A 106 10.81 -0.55 -11.09
N PRO A 107 11.35 -1.37 -12.01
CA PRO A 107 12.78 -1.64 -12.04
C PRO A 107 13.57 -0.36 -12.37
N GLU A 108 14.75 -0.24 -11.79
CA GLU A 108 15.64 0.89 -12.06
C GLU A 108 16.11 0.88 -13.53
N ASN A 109 16.33 2.08 -14.08
CA ASN A 109 16.86 2.30 -15.44
C ASN A 109 15.96 1.81 -16.59
N GLU A 110 14.74 1.42 -16.34
CA GLU A 110 13.78 1.11 -17.39
C GLU A 110 13.27 2.41 -18.06
N LYS A 111 12.99 2.31 -19.37
CA LYS A 111 12.33 3.38 -20.12
C LYS A 111 10.81 3.20 -20.18
N GLN A 112 10.38 1.95 -20.12
CA GLN A 112 9.00 1.55 -20.08
C GLN A 112 8.85 0.35 -19.15
N PHE A 113 7.75 0.28 -18.44
CA PHE A 113 7.45 -0.84 -17.55
C PHE A 113 6.00 -1.28 -17.74
N LYS A 114 5.83 -2.57 -18.02
CA LYS A 114 4.52 -3.20 -18.11
C LYS A 114 4.15 -3.82 -16.77
N ALA A 115 2.99 -3.41 -16.21
CA ALA A 115 2.46 -3.98 -14.97
C ALA A 115 1.02 -4.48 -15.18
N ASP A 116 0.84 -5.79 -15.14
CA ASP A 116 -0.48 -6.43 -15.19
C ASP A 116 -0.93 -6.79 -13.78
N PHE A 117 -2.23 -6.54 -13.48
CA PHE A 117 -2.82 -6.86 -12.18
C PHE A 117 -3.96 -7.86 -12.35
N THR A 118 -4.02 -8.84 -11.45
CA THR A 118 -5.12 -9.80 -11.38
C THR A 118 -5.81 -9.66 -10.03
N LEU A 119 -7.10 -9.36 -10.06
CA LEU A 119 -7.92 -9.17 -8.87
C LEU A 119 -8.89 -10.33 -8.69
N MET A 120 -9.08 -10.77 -7.46
CA MET A 120 -10.02 -11.83 -7.12
C MET A 120 -11.32 -11.22 -6.63
N LYS A 121 -12.46 -11.66 -7.17
CA LYS A 121 -13.76 -11.22 -6.66
C LYS A 121 -13.95 -11.72 -5.24
N ARG A 122 -14.36 -10.82 -4.37
CA ARG A 122 -14.74 -11.16 -3.00
C ARG A 122 -16.09 -11.87 -2.97
N ALA A 123 -16.21 -12.90 -2.14
CA ALA A 123 -17.47 -13.52 -1.82
C ALA A 123 -18.28 -12.62 -0.86
N GLY A 124 -19.58 -12.49 -1.12
CA GLY A 124 -20.50 -11.73 -0.26
C GLY A 124 -20.62 -10.24 -0.60
N SER A 125 -21.45 -9.52 0.16
CA SER A 125 -21.61 -8.07 0.04
C SER A 125 -20.45 -7.34 0.68
N GLY A 126 -20.01 -6.24 0.08
CA GLY A 126 -18.93 -5.39 0.59
C GLY A 126 -19.29 -4.43 1.70
N ASP A 127 -20.55 -4.45 2.15
CA ASP A 127 -21.11 -3.38 3.00
C ASP A 127 -20.62 -3.37 4.44
N ARG A 128 -19.96 -4.45 4.87
CA ARG A 128 -19.47 -4.60 6.25
C ARG A 128 -18.09 -5.21 6.25
N TYR A 129 -17.19 -4.62 7.02
CA TYR A 129 -15.83 -5.09 7.27
C TYR A 129 -15.39 -4.73 8.69
N THR A 130 -14.31 -5.33 9.14
CA THR A 130 -13.65 -4.98 10.40
C THR A 130 -12.24 -4.48 10.10
N ILE A 131 -11.85 -3.38 10.74
CA ILE A 131 -10.47 -2.89 10.72
C ILE A 131 -9.89 -3.04 12.14
N LEU A 132 -8.80 -3.78 12.26
CA LEU A 132 -7.97 -3.82 13.45
C LEU A 132 -6.92 -2.73 13.31
N MET A 133 -6.87 -1.78 14.24
CA MET A 133 -5.95 -0.64 14.18
C MET A 133 -4.87 -0.82 15.24
N THR A 134 -3.62 -0.70 14.82
CA THR A 134 -2.45 -0.66 15.71
C THR A 134 -1.66 0.61 15.44
N ALA A 135 -0.86 1.03 16.40
CA ALA A 135 0.02 2.17 16.27
C ALA A 135 1.28 1.93 17.12
N ASP A 136 2.40 2.45 16.65
CA ASP A 136 3.63 2.55 17.43
C ASP A 136 4.11 1.23 18.05
N PRO A 137 4.19 0.10 17.32
CA PRO A 137 4.77 -1.11 17.89
C PRO A 137 6.23 -0.91 18.29
N GLN A 138 6.94 -0.03 17.60
CA GLN A 138 8.28 0.47 17.92
C GLN A 138 9.25 -0.63 18.39
N ILE A 139 9.42 -1.67 17.59
CA ILE A 139 10.38 -2.75 17.87
C ILE A 139 11.78 -2.14 17.95
N ARG A 140 12.49 -2.38 19.06
CA ARG A 140 13.80 -1.76 19.33
C ARG A 140 14.96 -2.74 19.29
N ALA A 141 14.74 -3.98 19.71
CA ALA A 141 15.77 -5.01 19.78
C ALA A 141 15.16 -6.40 19.70
N LYS A 142 15.91 -7.34 19.12
CA LYS A 142 15.55 -8.76 19.02
C LYS A 142 15.63 -9.52 20.33
N THR A 143 16.47 -9.05 21.27
CA THR A 143 16.79 -9.77 22.49
C THR A 143 16.40 -8.94 23.70
N ALA A 144 15.66 -9.59 24.61
CA ALA A 144 15.36 -9.04 25.92
C ALA A 144 16.61 -8.54 26.64
N GLY A 145 16.51 -7.40 27.28
CA GLY A 145 17.62 -6.80 28.06
C GLY A 145 18.64 -6.03 27.22
N THR A 146 18.55 -6.04 25.90
CA THR A 146 19.38 -5.18 25.03
C THR A 146 18.75 -3.80 24.80
N ASP A 147 17.48 -3.63 25.16
CA ASP A 147 16.80 -2.36 25.16
C ASP A 147 17.15 -1.57 26.44
N LYS A 148 17.46 -0.28 26.25
CA LYS A 148 17.74 0.67 27.34
C LYS A 148 16.67 0.71 28.44
N TYR A 149 15.43 0.41 28.09
CA TYR A 149 14.28 0.43 28.99
C TYR A 149 13.89 -0.95 29.50
N MET A 150 14.66 -1.99 29.20
CA MET A 150 14.39 -3.38 29.55
C MET A 150 13.03 -3.91 29.02
N PHE A 151 12.46 -3.26 28.02
CA PHE A 151 11.27 -3.75 27.35
C PHE A 151 11.64 -4.87 26.38
N HIS A 152 10.87 -5.92 26.40
CA HIS A 152 10.88 -7.00 25.42
C HIS A 152 10.02 -6.58 24.23
N SER A 153 10.46 -5.59 23.48
CA SER A 153 9.62 -4.98 22.44
C SER A 153 9.24 -5.98 21.34
N ILE A 154 10.13 -6.91 21.01
CA ILE A 154 9.82 -7.96 20.04
C ILE A 154 8.78 -8.95 20.59
N ASP A 155 8.93 -9.40 21.85
CA ASP A 155 8.00 -10.35 22.48
C ASP A 155 6.60 -9.75 22.57
N ILE A 156 6.51 -8.45 22.96
CA ILE A 156 5.23 -7.72 23.02
C ILE A 156 4.59 -7.61 21.65
N TYR A 157 5.39 -7.35 20.60
CA TYR A 157 4.92 -7.29 19.22
C TYR A 157 4.41 -8.66 18.75
N GLU A 158 5.12 -9.74 19.04
CA GLU A 158 4.70 -11.11 18.72
C GLU A 158 3.41 -11.49 19.42
N ASP A 159 3.27 -11.15 20.70
CA ASP A 159 2.03 -11.34 21.47
C ASP A 159 0.87 -10.54 20.85
N MET A 160 1.09 -9.28 20.48
CA MET A 160 0.09 -8.46 19.78
C MET A 160 -0.33 -9.12 18.46
N CYS A 161 0.62 -9.60 17.66
CA CYS A 161 0.33 -10.29 16.40
C CYS A 161 -0.49 -11.56 16.62
N LYS A 162 -0.21 -12.31 17.68
CA LYS A 162 -0.98 -13.49 18.07
C LYS A 162 -2.41 -13.11 18.45
N ASP A 163 -2.59 -12.12 19.31
CA ASP A 163 -3.91 -11.65 19.75
C ASP A 163 -4.75 -11.15 18.55
N MET A 164 -4.12 -10.44 17.60
CA MET A 164 -4.79 -9.99 16.38
C MET A 164 -5.27 -11.15 15.52
N LYS A 165 -4.46 -12.20 15.36
CA LYS A 165 -4.84 -13.42 14.63
C LYS A 165 -5.99 -14.16 15.32
N GLU A 166 -5.93 -14.32 16.64
CA GLU A 166 -6.98 -14.96 17.44
C GLU A 166 -8.29 -14.17 17.35
N LEU A 167 -8.23 -12.84 17.50
CA LEU A 167 -9.41 -11.97 17.36
C LEU A 167 -10.01 -12.07 15.96
N ALA A 168 -9.18 -11.95 14.91
CA ALA A 168 -9.65 -12.04 13.53
C ALA A 168 -10.32 -13.38 13.23
N ALA A 169 -9.82 -14.48 13.76
CA ALA A 169 -10.40 -15.83 13.60
C ALA A 169 -11.83 -15.96 14.20
N THR A 170 -12.20 -15.09 15.12
CA THR A 170 -13.58 -15.04 15.66
C THR A 170 -14.56 -14.32 14.73
N ILE A 171 -14.08 -13.59 13.73
CA ILE A 171 -14.89 -12.78 12.81
C ILE A 171 -15.04 -13.54 11.49
N THR A 172 -16.17 -14.22 11.32
CA THR A 172 -16.41 -15.12 10.18
C THR A 172 -17.47 -14.59 9.20
N ASP A 173 -18.15 -13.50 9.55
CA ASP A 173 -19.28 -12.97 8.80
C ASP A 173 -18.93 -11.79 7.88
N ARG A 174 -17.68 -11.33 7.89
CA ARG A 174 -17.19 -10.20 7.12
C ARG A 174 -15.66 -10.20 6.97
N PRO A 175 -15.10 -9.52 5.97
CA PRO A 175 -13.65 -9.39 5.83
C PRO A 175 -13.04 -8.62 7.00
N VAL A 176 -11.81 -9.02 7.35
CA VAL A 176 -10.97 -8.34 8.32
C VAL A 176 -9.80 -7.71 7.58
N TYR A 177 -9.48 -6.50 7.94
CA TYR A 177 -8.30 -5.74 7.51
C TYR A 177 -7.56 -5.24 8.75
N SER A 178 -6.31 -4.90 8.59
CA SER A 178 -5.59 -4.16 9.63
C SER A 178 -4.90 -2.93 9.06
N ILE A 179 -4.69 -1.94 9.91
CA ILE A 179 -3.91 -0.73 9.60
C ILE A 179 -2.95 -0.48 10.77
N CYS A 180 -1.64 -0.45 10.47
CA CYS A 180 -0.63 0.03 11.40
C CYS A 180 -0.31 1.49 11.10
N LEU A 181 -0.48 2.36 12.09
CA LEU A 181 -0.39 3.81 11.96
C LEU A 181 1.03 4.36 12.19
N GLY A 182 2.04 3.62 11.75
CA GLY A 182 3.42 4.07 11.76
C GLY A 182 4.25 3.59 12.95
N ASP A 183 5.53 3.93 12.88
CA ASP A 183 6.55 3.61 13.87
C ASP A 183 6.66 2.11 14.17
N MET A 184 6.77 1.30 13.11
CA MET A 184 6.92 -0.14 13.22
C MET A 184 8.24 -0.52 13.87
N VAL A 185 9.33 0.14 13.45
CA VAL A 185 10.67 -0.05 13.99
C VAL A 185 11.18 1.26 14.61
N HIS A 186 11.90 1.17 15.73
CA HIS A 186 12.37 2.38 16.41
C HIS A 186 13.78 2.76 15.96
N ASN A 187 13.91 3.44 14.80
CA ASN A 187 15.20 3.86 14.21
C ASN A 187 16.18 2.72 13.95
N ASN A 188 15.73 1.49 13.94
CA ASN A 188 16.56 0.32 13.73
C ASN A 188 16.10 -0.46 12.48
N MET A 189 16.64 -0.09 11.34
CA MET A 189 16.28 -0.67 10.04
C MET A 189 16.59 -2.16 9.91
N SER A 190 17.44 -2.71 10.77
CA SER A 190 17.72 -4.16 10.77
C SER A 190 16.58 -5.02 11.30
N LEU A 191 15.54 -4.41 11.89
CA LEU A 191 14.39 -5.10 12.47
C LEU A 191 13.20 -5.25 11.52
N TRP A 192 13.31 -4.80 10.27
CA TRP A 192 12.25 -4.96 9.29
C TRP A 192 11.91 -6.43 9.00
N GLU A 193 12.91 -7.29 8.99
CA GLU A 193 12.68 -8.74 8.79
C GLU A 193 11.88 -9.32 9.96
N ASP A 194 12.23 -8.93 11.19
CA ASP A 194 11.52 -9.40 12.40
C ASP A 194 10.09 -8.85 12.45
N TYR A 195 9.90 -7.60 12.06
CA TYR A 195 8.56 -7.02 11.92
C TYR A 195 7.71 -7.82 10.92
N CYS A 196 8.25 -8.07 9.73
CA CYS A 196 7.55 -8.85 8.71
C CYS A 196 7.31 -10.32 9.11
N GLU A 197 8.21 -10.91 9.88
CA GLU A 197 8.02 -12.28 10.40
C GLU A 197 6.81 -12.35 11.36
N GLY A 198 6.58 -11.33 12.17
CA GLY A 198 5.38 -11.23 13.03
C GLY A 198 4.07 -11.19 12.23
N LEU A 199 4.10 -10.64 11.01
CA LEU A 199 2.93 -10.62 10.11
C LEU A 199 2.72 -11.93 9.35
N LYS A 200 3.68 -12.85 9.38
CA LYS A 200 3.56 -14.15 8.76
C LYS A 200 2.34 -14.90 9.31
N ASP A 201 1.67 -15.60 8.43
CA ASP A 201 0.43 -16.33 8.75
C ASP A 201 -0.79 -15.46 9.10
N PHE A 202 -0.74 -14.14 8.87
CA PHE A 202 -1.95 -13.34 8.89
C PHE A 202 -2.82 -13.73 7.69
N SER A 203 -4.08 -14.08 7.96
CA SER A 203 -5.08 -14.40 6.93
C SER A 203 -5.76 -13.16 6.33
N PHE A 204 -5.33 -11.98 6.74
CA PHE A 204 -5.88 -10.69 6.31
C PHE A 204 -4.75 -9.69 6.03
N PRO A 205 -4.98 -8.72 5.14
CA PRO A 205 -3.98 -7.71 4.82
C PRO A 205 -3.80 -6.70 5.94
N VAL A 206 -2.55 -6.32 6.19
CA VAL A 206 -2.15 -5.24 7.09
C VAL A 206 -1.62 -4.08 6.26
N PHE A 207 -2.34 -2.99 6.20
CA PHE A 207 -1.90 -1.74 5.58
C PHE A 207 -1.01 -0.98 6.54
N HIS A 208 -0.10 -0.18 6.00
CA HIS A 208 0.90 0.52 6.79
C HIS A 208 0.96 2.00 6.42
N VAL A 209 1.01 2.85 7.43
CA VAL A 209 1.40 4.25 7.30
C VAL A 209 2.82 4.36 7.80
N ILE A 210 3.71 5.00 7.06
CA ILE A 210 5.08 5.21 7.52
C ILE A 210 5.13 6.23 8.66
N GLY A 211 5.87 5.91 9.73
CA GLY A 211 6.12 6.82 10.84
C GLY A 211 7.51 7.43 10.80
N ASN A 212 7.80 8.36 11.70
CA ASN A 212 9.10 9.04 11.71
C ASN A 212 10.25 8.15 12.20
N HIS A 213 9.98 7.09 12.95
CA HIS A 213 10.99 6.12 13.37
C HIS A 213 11.28 5.04 12.32
N ASP A 214 10.51 4.98 11.26
CA ASP A 214 10.66 4.04 10.14
C ASP A 214 11.61 4.54 9.06
N HIS A 215 12.12 5.76 9.21
CA HIS A 215 13.04 6.39 8.28
C HIS A 215 14.49 6.04 8.57
N ILE A 216 15.31 5.92 7.51
CA ILE A 216 16.76 5.89 7.65
C ILE A 216 17.21 7.26 8.16
N GLN A 217 17.75 7.29 9.38
CA GLN A 217 18.17 8.54 10.02
C GLN A 217 19.35 9.16 9.25
N ASN A 218 19.32 10.48 9.05
CA ASN A 218 20.34 11.25 8.34
C ASN A 218 20.56 10.82 6.88
N ALA A 219 19.54 10.27 6.23
CA ALA A 219 19.58 10.01 4.81
C ALA A 219 19.81 11.29 3.99
N ALA A 220 20.45 11.17 2.84
CA ALA A 220 20.81 12.33 2.00
C ALA A 220 19.59 12.98 1.30
N SER A 221 18.45 12.29 1.23
CA SER A 221 17.18 12.78 0.70
C SER A 221 16.01 12.02 1.32
N ASP A 222 14.80 12.58 1.17
CA ASP A 222 13.57 11.93 1.63
C ASP A 222 13.32 10.60 0.93
N ASP A 223 13.66 10.51 -0.35
CA ASP A 223 13.57 9.26 -1.11
C ASP A 223 14.45 8.15 -0.54
N LEU A 224 15.66 8.50 -0.12
CA LEU A 224 16.56 7.54 0.51
C LEU A 224 16.13 7.23 1.95
N ALA A 225 15.49 8.18 2.63
CA ALA A 225 15.02 7.97 4.00
C ALA A 225 13.98 6.85 4.10
N VAL A 226 13.13 6.68 3.08
CA VAL A 226 12.04 5.69 3.08
C VAL A 226 12.41 4.37 2.41
N ALA A 227 13.64 4.21 1.91
CA ALA A 227 14.06 3.10 1.06
C ALA A 227 13.89 1.71 1.72
N GLU A 228 14.21 1.59 3.02
CA GLU A 228 14.04 0.32 3.74
C GLU A 228 12.55 0.01 3.98
N TYR A 229 11.73 0.99 4.36
CA TYR A 229 10.28 0.81 4.43
C TYR A 229 9.73 0.29 3.11
N GLU A 230 10.03 0.96 2.01
CA GLU A 230 9.53 0.60 0.68
C GLU A 230 9.99 -0.77 0.19
N LYS A 231 11.15 -1.22 0.62
CA LYS A 231 11.66 -2.55 0.30
C LYS A 231 10.78 -3.66 0.88
N TYR A 232 10.25 -3.46 2.09
CA TYR A 232 9.48 -4.46 2.82
C TYR A 232 7.96 -4.30 2.65
N LEU A 233 7.46 -3.07 2.64
CA LEU A 233 6.04 -2.78 2.75
C LEU A 233 5.42 -2.13 1.50
N GLY A 234 6.25 -1.65 0.56
CA GLY A 234 5.77 -1.04 -0.68
C GLY A 234 5.61 0.48 -0.59
N PRO A 235 4.72 1.07 -1.41
CA PRO A 235 4.62 2.52 -1.54
C PRO A 235 4.20 3.20 -0.23
N THR A 236 4.75 4.39 0.01
CA THR A 236 4.40 5.22 1.18
C THR A 236 3.08 5.99 1.00
N ASN A 237 2.64 6.18 -0.24
CA ASN A 237 1.41 6.90 -0.59
C ASN A 237 0.54 6.02 -1.48
N TYR A 238 -0.67 5.72 -1.02
CA TYR A 238 -1.62 4.90 -1.76
C TYR A 238 -3.04 5.12 -1.25
N ALA A 239 -4.02 4.59 -1.97
CA ALA A 239 -5.41 4.55 -1.56
C ALA A 239 -5.97 3.13 -1.66
N VAL A 240 -6.95 2.82 -0.83
CA VAL A 240 -7.69 1.55 -0.87
C VAL A 240 -9.18 1.83 -0.74
N ASP A 241 -9.99 1.03 -1.43
CA ASP A 241 -11.43 1.01 -1.28
C ASP A 241 -11.83 -0.33 -0.66
N LEU A 242 -12.37 -0.28 0.53
CA LEU A 242 -12.74 -1.49 1.28
C LEU A 242 -14.21 -1.89 1.13
N GLY A 243 -15.00 -1.09 0.41
CA GLY A 243 -16.41 -1.35 0.14
C GLY A 243 -17.39 -0.32 0.56
#